data_14c8581b55bb8290223a7d46e3f85a03
#
_entry.id   14c8581b55bb8290223a7d46e3f85a03
#
_cell.length_a   1.000
_cell.length_b   1.000
_cell.length_c   1.000
_cell.angle_alpha   90.00
_cell.angle_beta   90.00
_cell.angle_gamma   90.00
#
_symmetry.space_group_name_H-M   'P 1'
#
loop_
_entity.id
_entity.type
_entity.pdbx_description
1 polymer ?
#
loop_
_entity_poly.entity_id
_entity_poly.type
_entity_poly.pdbx_seq_one_letter_code
_entity_poly.pdbx_strand_id
1 'polypeptide(L)'
;MKEFFKGIIIFCGATIMSIVLLWFLFLYSLGYSIWLTITFKDWKSFFRFWWRLIDGTFATIGYVLYHIGYAQDLLWNINGEAIEDVVTTKEDTEFTKKNITVSASVGKLEIDNDLNKGGRIVSEGLNIIFWQKQHAKDSWLFLKAREELKNKYFKKKVD
;
A
#
# COMPACT_ATOMS: atom_id res chain seq x y z
N MET A 1 4.48 24.37 5.75
CA MET A 1 4.11 24.14 7.15
C MET A 1 2.61 23.93 7.36
N LYS A 2 1.71 24.82 6.89
CA LYS A 2 0.25 24.71 7.12
C LYS A 2 -0.34 23.38 6.63
N GLU A 3 0.04 22.89 5.46
CA GLU A 3 -0.44 21.62 4.90
C GLU A 3 0.12 20.40 5.65
N PHE A 4 1.32 20.49 6.17
CA PHE A 4 1.90 19.46 7.03
C PHE A 4 1.10 19.27 8.32
N PHE A 5 0.77 20.37 9.02
CA PHE A 5 -0.06 20.29 10.23
C PHE A 5 -1.47 19.77 9.94
N LYS A 6 -2.09 20.17 8.83
CA LYS A 6 -3.38 19.59 8.41
C LYS A 6 -3.28 18.08 8.19
N GLY A 7 -2.23 17.61 7.53
CA GLY A 7 -1.99 16.18 7.32
C GLY A 7 -1.90 15.40 8.63
N ILE A 8 -1.16 15.94 9.62
CA ILE A 8 -1.06 15.33 10.96
C ILE A 8 -2.43 15.27 11.65
N ILE A 9 -3.20 16.35 11.63
CA ILE A 9 -4.52 16.40 12.27
C ILE A 9 -5.46 15.37 11.65
N ILE A 10 -5.50 15.29 10.33
CA ILE A 10 -6.34 14.30 9.60
C ILE A 10 -5.89 12.89 9.95
N PHE A 11 -4.59 12.60 9.93
CA PHE A 11 -4.06 11.29 10.27
C PHE A 11 -4.38 10.88 11.71
N CYS A 12 -4.15 11.76 12.68
CA CYS A 12 -4.49 11.49 14.08
C CYS A 12 -6.00 11.29 14.26
N GLY A 13 -6.82 12.14 13.66
CA GLY A 13 -8.28 12.02 13.71
C GLY A 13 -8.78 10.70 13.11
N ALA A 14 -8.29 10.33 11.94
CA ALA A 14 -8.64 9.06 11.30
C ALA A 14 -8.21 7.84 12.14
N THR A 15 -7.03 7.91 12.76
CA THR A 15 -6.51 6.85 13.63
C THR A 15 -7.38 6.69 14.88
N ILE A 16 -7.74 7.78 15.56
CA ILE A 16 -8.62 7.75 16.75
C ILE A 16 -9.99 7.18 16.36
N MET A 17 -10.59 7.66 15.26
CA MET A 17 -11.88 7.14 14.79
C MET A 17 -11.82 5.65 14.46
N SER A 18 -10.73 5.18 13.86
CA SER A 18 -10.54 3.76 13.55
C SER A 18 -10.46 2.92 14.83
N ILE A 19 -9.76 3.37 15.85
CA ILE A 19 -9.67 2.68 17.15
C ILE A 19 -11.05 2.61 17.81
N VAL A 20 -11.80 3.71 17.84
CA VAL A 20 -13.15 3.75 18.41
C VAL A 20 -14.09 2.79 17.67
N LEU A 21 -14.06 2.79 16.33
CA LEU A 21 -14.86 1.87 15.49
C LEU A 21 -14.50 0.40 15.76
N LEU A 22 -13.21 0.07 15.87
CA LEU A 22 -12.77 -1.29 16.19
C LEU A 22 -13.27 -1.76 17.56
N TRP A 23 -13.25 -0.88 18.58
CA TRP A 23 -13.83 -1.18 19.89
C TRP A 23 -15.33 -1.40 19.84
N PHE A 24 -16.06 -0.57 19.10
CA PHE A 24 -17.51 -0.76 18.91
C PHE A 24 -17.82 -2.08 18.20
N LEU A 25 -17.11 -2.41 17.15
CA LEU A 25 -17.26 -3.67 16.42
C LEU A 25 -16.93 -4.86 17.31
N PHE A 26 -15.89 -4.77 18.13
CA PHE A 26 -15.53 -5.84 19.07
C PHE A 26 -16.62 -6.07 20.10
N LEU A 27 -17.11 -5.03 20.77
CA LEU A 27 -18.17 -5.13 21.77
C LEU A 27 -19.48 -5.65 21.18
N TYR A 28 -19.87 -5.16 20.00
CA TYR A 28 -21.03 -5.64 19.26
C TYR A 28 -20.88 -7.12 18.91
N SER A 29 -19.74 -7.51 18.40
CA SER A 29 -19.44 -8.89 18.03
C SER A 29 -19.46 -9.84 19.21
N LEU A 30 -18.93 -9.39 20.35
CA LEU A 30 -18.98 -10.14 21.60
C LEU A 30 -20.42 -10.34 22.07
N GLY A 31 -21.20 -9.27 22.13
CA GLY A 31 -22.62 -9.34 22.51
C GLY A 31 -23.44 -10.24 21.57
N TYR A 32 -23.23 -10.10 20.28
CA TYR A 32 -23.91 -10.92 19.27
C TYR A 32 -23.54 -12.39 19.36
N SER A 33 -22.28 -12.72 19.57
CA SER A 33 -21.83 -14.11 19.72
C SER A 33 -22.36 -14.78 20.99
N ILE A 34 -22.43 -14.03 22.09
CA ILE A 34 -23.03 -14.49 23.35
C ILE A 34 -24.53 -14.76 23.13
N TRP A 35 -25.24 -13.84 22.50
CA TRP A 35 -26.66 -13.98 22.17
C TRP A 35 -26.93 -15.20 21.29
N LEU A 36 -26.15 -15.43 20.25
CA LEU A 36 -26.25 -16.61 19.37
C LEU A 36 -26.06 -17.91 20.17
N THR A 37 -25.05 -17.95 21.03
CA THR A 37 -24.76 -19.14 21.83
C THR A 37 -25.89 -19.49 22.80
N ILE A 38 -26.44 -18.48 23.45
CA ILE A 38 -27.55 -18.65 24.40
C ILE A 38 -28.83 -19.08 23.66
N THR A 39 -29.13 -18.41 22.53
CA THR A 39 -30.42 -18.60 21.85
C THR A 39 -30.47 -19.90 21.05
N PHE A 40 -29.40 -20.22 20.32
CA PHE A 40 -29.41 -21.35 19.38
C PHE A 40 -28.60 -22.56 19.85
N LYS A 41 -27.85 -22.47 20.94
CA LYS A 41 -26.95 -23.52 21.46
C LYS A 41 -26.01 -24.09 20.37
N ASP A 42 -25.69 -23.30 19.35
CA ASP A 42 -24.88 -23.71 18.23
C ASP A 42 -23.42 -23.20 18.37
N TRP A 43 -22.62 -24.04 19.05
CA TRP A 43 -21.20 -23.78 19.25
C TRP A 43 -20.39 -23.68 17.93
N LYS A 44 -20.83 -24.40 16.88
CA LYS A 44 -20.12 -24.34 15.57
C LYS A 44 -20.26 -22.97 14.92
N SER A 45 -21.45 -22.37 15.01
CA SER A 45 -21.69 -21.00 14.51
C SER A 45 -20.92 -19.98 15.34
N PHE A 46 -20.82 -20.16 16.65
CA PHE A 46 -19.98 -19.33 17.51
C PHE A 46 -18.51 -19.33 17.05
N PHE A 47 -17.88 -20.51 16.93
CA PHE A 47 -16.48 -20.60 16.49
C PHE A 47 -16.27 -20.08 15.08
N ARG A 48 -17.19 -20.34 14.14
CA ARG A 48 -17.14 -19.83 12.78
C ARG A 48 -17.22 -18.32 12.71
N PHE A 49 -18.03 -17.70 13.56
CA PHE A 49 -18.15 -16.25 13.68
C PHE A 49 -16.83 -15.63 14.16
N TRP A 50 -16.26 -16.14 15.25
CA TRP A 50 -14.98 -15.66 15.76
C TRP A 50 -13.83 -15.83 14.78
N TRP A 51 -13.79 -16.97 14.09
CA TRP A 51 -12.78 -17.20 13.06
C TRP A 51 -12.86 -16.17 11.95
N ARG A 52 -14.05 -15.88 11.43
CA ARG A 52 -14.26 -14.85 10.41
C ARG A 52 -13.90 -13.45 10.88
N LEU A 53 -14.18 -13.13 12.14
CA LEU A 53 -13.80 -11.86 12.73
C LEU A 53 -12.29 -11.70 12.81
N ILE A 54 -11.57 -12.72 13.25
CA ILE A 54 -10.11 -12.76 13.34
C ILE A 54 -9.52 -12.62 11.93
N ASP A 55 -9.95 -13.43 10.99
CA ASP A 55 -9.48 -13.40 9.60
C ASP A 55 -9.72 -12.04 8.94
N GLY A 56 -10.91 -11.47 9.08
CA GLY A 56 -11.24 -10.13 8.59
C GLY A 56 -10.40 -9.03 9.25
N THR A 57 -10.07 -9.17 10.53
CA THR A 57 -9.21 -8.20 11.24
C THR A 57 -7.79 -8.25 10.71
N PHE A 58 -7.22 -9.45 10.52
CA PHE A 58 -5.88 -9.60 9.94
C PHE A 58 -5.83 -9.10 8.50
N ALA A 59 -6.84 -9.38 7.68
CA ALA A 59 -6.94 -8.85 6.33
C ALA A 59 -6.98 -7.32 6.32
N THR A 60 -7.74 -6.71 7.23
CA THR A 60 -7.82 -5.24 7.36
C THR A 60 -6.48 -4.64 7.78
N ILE A 61 -5.82 -5.22 8.78
CA ILE A 61 -4.48 -4.78 9.21
C ILE A 61 -3.49 -4.89 8.05
N GLY A 62 -3.48 -6.00 7.33
CA GLY A 62 -2.63 -6.19 6.16
C GLY A 62 -2.88 -5.13 5.08
N TYR A 63 -4.12 -4.79 4.80
CA TYR A 63 -4.50 -3.74 3.87
C TYR A 63 -3.97 -2.36 4.32
N VAL A 64 -4.15 -2.00 5.58
CA VAL A 64 -3.64 -0.73 6.13
C VAL A 64 -2.12 -0.65 6.06
N LEU A 65 -1.42 -1.71 6.46
CA LEU A 65 0.04 -1.78 6.40
C LEU A 65 0.55 -1.64 4.95
N TYR A 66 -0.13 -2.28 4.00
CA TYR A 66 0.19 -2.15 2.58
C TYR A 66 0.09 -0.70 2.11
N HIS A 67 -0.98 0.02 2.46
CA HIS A 67 -1.16 1.42 2.07
C HIS A 67 -0.16 2.36 2.74
N ILE A 68 0.23 2.09 3.99
CA ILE A 68 1.29 2.85 4.66
C ILE A 68 2.61 2.64 3.92
N GLY A 69 2.95 1.39 3.58
CA GLY A 69 4.16 1.08 2.82
C GLY A 69 4.19 1.76 1.45
N TYR A 70 3.06 1.73 0.74
CA TYR A 70 2.92 2.43 -0.54
C TYR A 70 3.09 3.95 -0.42
N ALA A 71 2.50 4.56 0.60
CA ALA A 71 2.64 5.99 0.85
C ALA A 71 4.10 6.37 1.20
N GLN A 72 4.79 5.54 1.95
CA GLN A 72 6.22 5.72 2.24
C GLN A 72 7.06 5.64 0.97
N ASP A 73 6.84 4.63 0.14
CA ASP A 73 7.55 4.45 -1.14
C ASP A 73 7.36 5.67 -2.07
N LEU A 74 6.15 6.24 -2.09
CA LEU A 74 5.85 7.47 -2.82
C LEU A 74 6.60 8.69 -2.24
N LEU A 75 6.65 8.82 -0.91
CA LEU A 75 7.38 9.92 -0.25
C LEU A 75 8.88 9.85 -0.52
N TRP A 76 9.45 8.63 -0.51
CA TRP A 76 10.85 8.43 -0.84
C TRP A 76 11.16 8.83 -2.29
N ASN A 77 10.26 8.56 -3.22
CA ASN A 77 10.46 8.97 -4.62
C ASN A 77 10.38 10.49 -4.82
N ILE A 78 9.55 11.20 -4.07
CA ILE A 78 9.48 12.68 -4.14
C ILE A 78 10.81 13.32 -3.71
N ASN A 79 11.55 12.66 -2.81
CA ASN A 79 12.88 13.08 -2.36
C ASN A 79 13.99 12.30 -3.06
N GLY A 80 13.71 11.79 -4.26
CA GLY A 80 14.47 10.75 -4.91
C GLY A 80 15.78 11.16 -5.56
N GLU A 81 16.14 12.46 -5.63
CA GLU A 81 17.42 12.90 -6.21
C GLU A 81 18.62 12.17 -5.58
N ALA A 82 18.63 12.06 -4.25
CA ALA A 82 19.70 11.34 -3.55
C ALA A 82 19.71 9.82 -3.81
N ILE A 83 18.55 9.25 -4.15
CA ILE A 83 18.42 7.83 -4.50
C ILE A 83 18.83 7.63 -5.95
N GLU A 84 18.50 8.57 -6.82
CA GLU A 84 18.85 8.54 -8.25
C GLU A 84 20.34 8.37 -8.46
N ASP A 85 21.17 9.18 -7.81
CA ASP A 85 22.64 9.10 -7.88
C ASP A 85 23.19 7.74 -7.45
N VAL A 86 22.52 7.05 -6.52
CA VAL A 86 22.92 5.72 -6.04
C VAL A 86 22.53 4.62 -7.03
N VAL A 87 21.38 4.74 -7.71
CA VAL A 87 20.80 3.64 -8.50
C VAL A 87 21.15 3.70 -9.98
N THR A 88 21.49 4.88 -10.50
CA THR A 88 21.79 5.07 -11.93
C THR A 88 22.79 6.21 -12.15
N THR A 89 23.40 6.23 -13.31
CA THR A 89 24.20 7.37 -13.81
C THR A 89 23.46 8.14 -14.90
N LYS A 90 22.20 7.78 -15.15
CA LYS A 90 21.38 8.40 -16.18
C LYS A 90 20.70 9.63 -15.62
N GLU A 91 20.75 10.72 -16.34
CA GLU A 91 19.95 11.91 -16.08
C GLU A 91 18.52 11.74 -16.61
N ASP A 92 17.58 12.52 -16.10
CA ASP A 92 16.18 12.54 -16.57
C ASP A 92 15.40 11.23 -16.31
N THR A 93 15.46 10.74 -15.10
CA THR A 93 14.74 9.54 -14.70
C THR A 93 13.30 9.82 -14.22
N GLU A 94 12.60 8.77 -13.77
CA GLU A 94 11.26 8.88 -13.17
C GLU A 94 11.31 9.26 -11.69
N PHE A 95 12.51 9.38 -11.09
CA PHE A 95 12.65 9.85 -9.72
C PHE A 95 12.16 11.30 -9.61
N THR A 96 11.66 11.67 -8.45
CA THR A 96 11.05 12.99 -8.17
C THR A 96 9.69 13.25 -8.82
N LYS A 97 9.23 12.43 -9.77
CA LYS A 97 7.91 12.58 -10.35
C LYS A 97 6.82 12.22 -9.33
N LYS A 98 5.88 13.12 -9.16
CA LYS A 98 4.71 12.88 -8.31
C LYS A 98 3.91 11.66 -8.80
N ASN A 99 3.43 10.85 -7.87
CA ASN A 99 2.64 9.63 -8.12
C ASN A 99 3.42 8.44 -8.71
N ILE A 100 4.75 8.49 -8.73
CA ILE A 100 5.59 7.34 -9.05
C ILE A 100 6.30 6.92 -7.77
N THR A 101 6.35 5.62 -7.49
CA THR A 101 7.05 5.07 -6.33
C THR A 101 8.51 4.81 -6.65
N VAL A 102 9.37 4.73 -5.62
CA VAL A 102 10.77 4.32 -5.80
C VAL A 102 10.84 2.96 -6.49
N SER A 103 10.01 2.01 -6.07
CA SER A 103 9.95 0.68 -6.69
C SER A 103 9.66 0.75 -8.19
N ALA A 104 8.74 1.61 -8.61
CA ALA A 104 8.41 1.76 -10.03
C ALA A 104 9.54 2.47 -10.81
N SER A 105 10.19 3.48 -10.22
CA SER A 105 11.34 4.16 -10.83
C SER A 105 12.53 3.23 -11.04
N VAL A 106 12.88 2.45 -10.00
CA VAL A 106 13.90 1.40 -10.08
C VAL A 106 13.52 0.33 -11.11
N GLY A 107 12.25 -0.08 -11.14
CA GLY A 107 11.74 -1.08 -12.07
C GLY A 107 11.85 -0.64 -13.53
N LYS A 108 11.59 0.63 -13.83
CA LYS A 108 11.82 1.20 -15.16
C LYS A 108 13.28 1.09 -15.56
N LEU A 109 14.20 1.57 -14.70
CA LEU A 109 15.63 1.51 -14.96
C LEU A 109 16.13 0.07 -15.12
N GLU A 110 15.55 -0.88 -14.41
CA GLU A 110 15.88 -2.30 -14.56
C GLU A 110 15.43 -2.86 -15.90
N ILE A 111 14.26 -2.47 -16.40
CA ILE A 111 13.74 -2.86 -17.72
C ILE A 111 14.63 -2.25 -18.83
N ASP A 112 15.03 -0.99 -18.65
CA ASP A 112 15.86 -0.25 -19.62
C ASP A 112 17.35 -0.67 -19.56
N ASN A 113 17.74 -1.53 -18.60
CA ASN A 113 19.13 -1.92 -18.30
C ASN A 113 20.04 -0.76 -17.88
N ASP A 114 19.48 0.26 -17.26
CA ASP A 114 20.17 1.48 -16.84
C ASP A 114 20.58 1.48 -15.36
N LEU A 115 20.37 0.36 -14.63
CA LEU A 115 20.78 0.22 -13.24
C LEU A 115 22.31 0.04 -13.11
N ASN A 116 22.93 0.87 -12.27
CA ASN A 116 24.29 0.67 -11.83
C ASN A 116 24.37 -0.46 -10.73
N LYS A 117 25.53 -0.68 -10.13
CA LYS A 117 25.69 -1.68 -9.07
C LYS A 117 24.81 -1.39 -7.84
N GLY A 118 24.72 -0.12 -7.44
CA GLY A 118 23.87 0.32 -6.33
C GLY A 118 22.39 0.07 -6.64
N GLY A 119 21.95 0.39 -7.84
CA GLY A 119 20.57 0.16 -8.29
C GLY A 119 20.17 -1.31 -8.29
N ARG A 120 21.08 -2.21 -8.64
CA ARG A 120 20.83 -3.66 -8.56
C ARG A 120 20.64 -4.12 -7.11
N ILE A 121 21.44 -3.63 -6.18
CA ILE A 121 21.30 -3.94 -4.75
C ILE A 121 19.95 -3.41 -4.23
N VAL A 122 19.54 -2.20 -4.64
CA VAL A 122 18.25 -1.64 -4.26
C VAL A 122 17.10 -2.48 -4.83
N SER A 123 17.17 -2.87 -6.11
CA SER A 123 16.15 -3.73 -6.74
C SER A 123 16.02 -5.08 -6.03
N GLU A 124 17.14 -5.72 -5.73
CA GLU A 124 17.16 -6.98 -4.96
C GLU A 124 16.59 -6.79 -3.56
N GLY A 125 16.94 -5.70 -2.87
CA GLY A 125 16.40 -5.35 -1.56
C GLY A 125 14.88 -5.19 -1.60
N LEU A 126 14.35 -4.50 -2.58
CA LEU A 126 12.90 -4.36 -2.79
C LEU A 126 12.23 -5.73 -3.03
N ASN A 127 12.84 -6.60 -3.83
CA ASN A 127 12.33 -7.95 -4.08
C ASN A 127 12.25 -8.78 -2.79
N ILE A 128 13.24 -8.65 -1.91
CA ILE A 128 13.26 -9.34 -0.60
C ILE A 128 12.20 -8.78 0.34
N ILE A 129 12.12 -7.46 0.48
CA ILE A 129 11.18 -6.78 1.39
C ILE A 129 9.74 -7.12 1.03
N PHE A 130 9.40 -7.13 -0.25
CA PHE A 130 8.04 -7.40 -0.73
C PHE A 130 7.77 -8.88 -1.04
N TRP A 131 8.73 -9.77 -0.79
CA TRP A 131 8.64 -11.22 -1.05
C TRP A 131 8.23 -11.56 -2.49
N GLN A 132 8.70 -10.78 -3.44
CA GLN A 132 8.42 -10.93 -4.88
C GLN A 132 9.73 -11.00 -5.65
N LYS A 133 9.80 -11.85 -6.67
CA LYS A 133 11.03 -12.04 -7.45
C LYS A 133 11.39 -10.86 -8.35
N GLN A 134 10.41 -10.04 -8.72
CA GLN A 134 10.57 -8.93 -9.66
C GLN A 134 9.69 -7.73 -9.24
N HIS A 135 9.61 -7.44 -7.94
CA HIS A 135 8.74 -6.41 -7.40
C HIS A 135 8.91 -5.06 -8.09
N ALA A 136 10.13 -4.63 -8.33
CA ALA A 136 10.40 -3.35 -8.96
C ALA A 136 9.83 -3.30 -10.40
N LYS A 137 10.11 -4.30 -11.23
CA LYS A 137 9.56 -4.39 -12.60
C LYS A 137 8.04 -4.46 -12.62
N ASP A 138 7.47 -5.28 -11.75
CA ASP A 138 6.02 -5.43 -11.65
C ASP A 138 5.34 -4.13 -11.24
N SER A 139 5.96 -3.36 -10.35
CA SER A 139 5.50 -2.03 -9.93
C SER A 139 5.45 -1.05 -11.09
N TRP A 140 6.46 -1.02 -11.94
CA TRP A 140 6.47 -0.19 -13.15
C TRP A 140 5.41 -0.63 -14.17
N LEU A 141 5.32 -1.92 -14.46
CA LEU A 141 4.35 -2.47 -15.40
C LEU A 141 2.91 -2.21 -14.93
N PHE A 142 2.65 -2.34 -13.63
CA PHE A 142 1.35 -2.01 -13.04
C PHE A 142 1.00 -0.54 -13.20
N LEU A 143 1.95 0.36 -12.91
CA LEU A 143 1.78 1.81 -13.09
C LEU A 143 1.43 2.14 -14.54
N LYS A 144 2.19 1.61 -15.50
CA LYS A 144 1.97 1.81 -16.94
C LYS A 144 0.59 1.30 -17.38
N ALA A 145 0.21 0.10 -16.98
CA ALA A 145 -1.11 -0.44 -17.29
C ALA A 145 -2.25 0.41 -16.73
N ARG A 146 -2.08 0.94 -15.51
CA ARG A 146 -3.05 1.86 -14.88
C ARG A 146 -3.19 3.16 -15.65
N GLU A 147 -2.09 3.74 -16.14
CA GLU A 147 -2.11 4.95 -16.96
C GLU A 147 -2.78 4.73 -18.31
N GLU A 148 -2.51 3.62 -18.96
CA GLU A 148 -3.15 3.24 -20.23
C GLU A 148 -4.68 3.08 -20.06
N LEU A 149 -5.11 2.40 -19.00
CA LEU A 149 -6.52 2.25 -18.66
C LEU A 149 -7.15 3.63 -18.41
N LYS A 150 -6.51 4.47 -17.60
CA LYS A 150 -6.99 5.82 -17.31
C LYS A 150 -7.18 6.62 -18.61
N ASN A 151 -6.20 6.62 -19.50
CA ASN A 151 -6.26 7.33 -20.78
C ASN A 151 -7.37 6.78 -21.68
N LYS A 152 -7.58 5.47 -21.72
CA LYS A 152 -8.66 4.83 -22.48
C LYS A 152 -10.04 5.21 -21.99
N TYR A 153 -10.24 5.30 -20.67
CA TYR A 153 -11.55 5.65 -20.10
C TYR A 153 -11.84 7.14 -20.12
N PHE A 154 -10.83 8.00 -19.97
CA PHE A 154 -11.06 9.46 -19.97
C PHE A 154 -11.16 10.05 -21.38
N LYS A 155 -10.46 9.51 -22.38
CA LYS A 155 -10.65 9.92 -23.79
C LYS A 155 -12.07 9.61 -24.31
N LYS A 156 -12.68 8.51 -23.86
CA LYS A 156 -14.05 8.14 -24.23
C LYS A 156 -15.15 9.05 -23.64
N LYS A 157 -14.82 9.96 -22.72
CA LYS A 157 -15.77 10.89 -22.10
C LYS A 157 -15.76 12.29 -22.71
N VAL A 158 -14.85 12.56 -23.65
CA VAL A 158 -14.66 13.88 -24.27
C VAL A 158 -15.17 13.90 -25.72
N ASP A 159 -15.41 12.72 -26.30
CA ASP A 159 -16.08 12.52 -27.61
C ASP A 159 -17.58 12.20 -27.40
#